data_95c9d82bc1f2e98cb677422e9ce5917e
#
_entry.id   95c9d82bc1f2e98cb677422e9ce5917e
#
_cell.length_a   1.000
_cell.length_b   1.000
_cell.length_c   1.000
_cell.angle_alpha   90.00
_cell.angle_beta   90.00
_cell.angle_gamma   90.00
#
_symmetry.space_group_name_H-M   'P 1'
#
loop_
_entity.id
_entity.type
_entity.pdbx_description
1 polymer ?
#
loop_
_entity_poly.entity_id
_entity_poly.type
_entity_poly.pdbx_seq_one_letter_code
_entity_poly.pdbx_strand_id
1 'polypeptide(L)'
;LLENNKPFSFINIDCDTYESTSTVLNLLGTSKIVSGTVIIFDEYFGYNNWKSHEFKAWQEFVSKNNLKYTYIAINHLQVGILVN
;
A
#
# COMPACT_ATOMS: atom_id res chain seq x y z
N LEU A 1 -7.70 -9.80 -19.67
CA LEU A 1 -7.77 -9.19 -19.11
C LEU A 1 -6.82 -8.36 -18.81
N LEU A 2 -6.01 -8.68 -18.44
CA LEU A 2 -5.11 -7.80 -18.12
C LEU A 2 -4.25 -7.48 -19.23
N GLU A 3 -3.88 -6.25 -19.31
CA GLU A 3 -2.88 -5.82 -20.17
C GLU A 3 -1.61 -6.17 -19.54
N ASN A 4 -0.90 -7.06 -20.08
CA ASN A 4 0.22 -7.66 -19.41
C ASN A 4 1.35 -6.72 -19.16
N ASN A 5 1.48 -5.67 -19.93
CA ASN A 5 2.59 -4.76 -19.77
C ASN A 5 2.31 -3.58 -18.88
N LYS A 6 1.09 -3.49 -18.37
CA LYS A 6 0.74 -2.35 -17.55
C LYS A 6 1.05 -2.61 -16.09
N PRO A 7 1.38 -1.57 -15.33
CA PRO A 7 1.49 -1.70 -13.88
C PRO A 7 0.16 -2.11 -13.29
N PHE A 8 0.19 -2.60 -12.07
CA PHE A 8 -1.04 -2.95 -11.40
C PHE A 8 -1.86 -1.70 -11.17
N SER A 9 -3.16 -1.77 -11.42
CA SER A 9 -4.06 -0.68 -11.09
C SER A 9 -4.76 -0.92 -9.76
N PHE A 10 -4.69 -2.14 -9.22
CA PHE A 10 -5.35 -2.46 -7.97
C PHE A 10 -4.52 -3.53 -7.25
N ILE A 11 -4.19 -3.27 -5.99
CA ILE A 11 -3.39 -4.17 -5.19
C ILE A 11 -4.05 -4.31 -3.83
N ASN A 12 -4.24 -5.53 -3.37
CA ASN A 12 -4.75 -5.79 -2.03
C ASN A 12 -3.59 -6.35 -1.20
N ILE A 13 -3.22 -5.65 -0.14
CA ILE A 13 -2.15 -6.07 0.73
C ILE A 13 -2.74 -6.57 2.03
N ASP A 14 -2.50 -7.85 2.31
CA ASP A 14 -2.98 -8.51 3.51
C ASP A 14 -1.80 -9.20 4.16
N CYS A 15 -0.84 -8.40 4.60
CA CYS A 15 0.36 -8.87 5.26
C CYS A 15 0.34 -8.33 6.67
N ASP A 16 0.23 -9.18 7.66
CA ASP A 16 -0.03 -8.73 9.01
C ASP A 16 1.13 -8.00 9.66
N THR A 17 2.35 -8.13 9.14
CA THR A 17 3.51 -7.57 9.80
C THR A 17 4.18 -6.51 8.96
N TYR A 18 4.99 -5.69 9.64
CA TYR A 18 5.79 -4.67 8.98
C TYR A 18 6.73 -5.30 7.97
N GLU A 19 7.43 -6.37 8.37
CA GLU A 19 8.42 -6.98 7.50
C GLU A 19 7.79 -7.52 6.23
N SER A 20 6.68 -8.22 6.35
CA SER A 20 6.00 -8.77 5.18
C SER A 20 5.50 -7.69 4.26
N THR A 21 4.89 -6.65 4.82
CA THR A 21 4.37 -5.55 4.02
C THR A 21 5.50 -4.81 3.31
N SER A 22 6.58 -4.54 4.04
CA SER A 22 7.71 -3.83 3.47
C SER A 22 8.34 -4.65 2.34
N THR A 23 8.43 -5.95 2.52
CA THR A 23 8.97 -6.84 1.48
C THR A 23 8.12 -6.76 0.23
N VAL A 24 6.80 -6.86 0.37
CA VAL A 24 5.91 -6.81 -0.79
C VAL A 24 6.02 -5.46 -1.50
N LEU A 25 5.98 -4.37 -0.75
CA LEU A 25 6.07 -3.05 -1.36
C LEU A 25 7.37 -2.87 -2.11
N ASN A 26 8.47 -3.32 -1.53
CA ASN A 26 9.77 -3.16 -2.18
C ASN A 26 9.92 -4.08 -3.39
N LEU A 27 9.30 -5.24 -3.36
CA LEU A 27 9.33 -6.13 -4.54
C LEU A 27 8.53 -5.55 -5.69
N LEU A 28 7.37 -4.97 -5.40
CA LEU A 28 6.57 -4.33 -6.43
C LEU A 28 7.25 -3.07 -6.95
N GLY A 29 7.78 -2.28 -6.03
CA GLY A 29 8.51 -1.09 -6.36
C GLY A 29 7.71 -0.07 -7.14
N THR A 30 8.39 0.94 -7.64
CA THR A 30 7.72 2.00 -8.36
C THR A 30 7.42 1.63 -9.81
N SER A 31 7.84 0.46 -10.25
CA SER A 31 7.45 -0.02 -11.58
C SER A 31 6.01 -0.53 -11.59
N LYS A 32 5.50 -0.95 -10.43
CA LYS A 32 4.12 -1.45 -10.33
C LYS A 32 3.23 -0.49 -9.54
N ILE A 33 3.79 0.24 -8.60
CA ILE A 33 3.03 1.18 -7.80
C ILE A 33 3.27 2.56 -8.38
N VAL A 34 2.37 2.96 -9.25
CA VAL A 34 2.52 4.19 -10.02
C VAL A 34 1.28 5.06 -9.85
N SER A 35 1.32 6.23 -10.44
CA SER A 35 0.16 7.13 -10.42
C SER A 35 -1.08 6.40 -10.92
N GLY A 36 -2.15 6.47 -10.17
CA GLY A 36 -3.39 5.80 -10.50
C GLY A 36 -3.58 4.44 -9.86
N THR A 37 -2.55 3.90 -9.22
CA THR A 37 -2.67 2.62 -8.53
C THR A 37 -3.53 2.78 -7.28
N VAL A 38 -4.43 1.83 -7.06
CA VAL A 38 -5.23 1.78 -5.84
C VAL A 38 -4.72 0.62 -5.00
N ILE A 39 -4.43 0.90 -3.73
CA ILE A 39 -3.93 -0.10 -2.81
C ILE A 39 -4.90 -0.22 -1.63
N ILE A 40 -5.31 -1.43 -1.32
CA ILE A 40 -6.11 -1.70 -0.13
C ILE A 40 -5.22 -2.37 0.90
N PHE A 41 -5.09 -1.73 2.05
CA PHE A 41 -4.39 -2.32 3.19
C PHE A 41 -5.43 -2.89 4.13
N ASP A 42 -5.32 -4.16 4.42
CA ASP A 42 -6.35 -4.87 5.16
C ASP A 42 -6.34 -4.57 6.65
N GLU A 43 -5.16 -4.35 7.22
CA GLU A 43 -5.04 -4.02 8.64
C GLU A 43 -4.11 -2.82 8.78
N TYR A 44 -4.63 -1.66 8.47
CA TYR A 44 -3.82 -0.46 8.41
C TYR A 44 -3.80 0.29 9.75
N PHE A 45 -4.95 0.37 10.42
CA PHE A 45 -5.05 1.17 11.63
C PHE A 45 -6.15 0.62 12.52
N GLY A 46 -6.25 1.19 13.73
CA GLY A 46 -7.39 0.87 14.59
C GLY A 46 -7.19 -0.34 15.49
N TYR A 47 -6.00 -0.93 15.52
CA TYR A 47 -5.70 -2.03 16.42
C TYR A 47 -4.42 -1.72 17.19
N ASN A 48 -4.12 -2.54 18.18
CA ASN A 48 -2.98 -2.28 19.03
C ASN A 48 -1.67 -2.27 18.24
N ASN A 49 -0.88 -1.21 18.42
CA ASN A 49 0.41 -1.06 17.74
C ASN A 49 0.32 -0.91 16.23
N TRP A 50 -0.82 -0.44 15.72
CA TRP A 50 -1.01 -0.35 14.27
C TRP A 50 0.04 0.53 13.59
N LYS A 51 0.59 1.50 14.28
CA LYS A 51 1.57 2.39 13.67
C LYS A 51 2.89 1.70 13.37
N SER A 52 3.09 0.49 13.87
CA SER A 52 4.33 -0.26 13.67
C SER A 52 4.24 -1.33 12.59
N HIS A 53 3.13 -1.42 11.88
CA HIS A 53 2.90 -2.50 10.91
C HIS A 53 2.67 -1.97 9.51
N GLU A 54 1.53 -2.24 8.89
CA GLU A 54 1.29 -1.83 7.51
C GLU A 54 1.40 -0.33 7.33
N PHE A 55 0.89 0.44 8.29
CA PHE A 55 1.01 1.89 8.23
C PHE A 55 2.47 2.33 8.14
N LYS A 56 3.32 1.77 9.00
CA LYS A 56 4.73 2.14 9.02
C LYS A 56 5.41 1.78 7.72
N ALA A 57 5.13 0.58 7.20
CA ALA A 57 5.74 0.14 5.96
C ALA A 57 5.36 1.06 4.80
N TRP A 58 4.10 1.46 4.74
CA TRP A 58 3.64 2.34 3.68
C TRP A 58 4.27 3.73 3.80
N GLN A 59 4.31 4.28 5.03
CA GLN A 59 4.91 5.60 5.21
C GLN A 59 6.38 5.61 4.79
N GLU A 60 7.10 4.55 5.12
CA GLU A 60 8.49 4.46 4.72
C GLU A 60 8.65 4.33 3.22
N PHE A 61 7.78 3.53 2.60
CA PHE A 61 7.84 3.32 1.16
C PHE A 61 7.60 4.62 0.40
N VAL A 62 6.56 5.37 0.78
CA VAL A 62 6.26 6.61 0.07
C VAL A 62 7.35 7.66 0.31
N SER A 63 7.92 7.69 1.50
CA SER A 63 8.99 8.63 1.79
C SER A 63 10.23 8.30 0.98
N LYS A 64 10.59 7.02 0.94
CA LYS A 64 11.77 6.58 0.23
C LYS A 64 11.67 6.84 -1.26
N ASN A 65 10.48 6.67 -1.82
CA ASN A 65 10.27 6.78 -3.25
C ASN A 65 9.64 8.10 -3.67
N ASN A 66 9.46 8.99 -2.70
CA ASN A 66 8.97 10.33 -2.98
C ASN A 66 7.60 10.33 -3.64
N LEU A 67 6.72 9.45 -3.15
CA LEU A 67 5.39 9.30 -3.72
C LEU A 67 4.40 10.19 -3.00
N LYS A 68 3.28 10.46 -3.66
CA LYS A 68 2.16 11.14 -3.06
C LYS A 68 0.93 10.27 -3.19
N TYR A 69 0.01 10.40 -2.26
CA TYR A 69 -1.17 9.54 -2.26
C TYR A 69 -2.32 10.21 -1.51
N THR A 70 -3.51 9.66 -1.71
CA THR A 70 -4.73 10.15 -1.08
C THR A 70 -5.48 8.96 -0.52
N TYR A 71 -6.04 9.12 0.69
CA TYR A 71 -6.93 8.10 1.23
C TYR A 71 -8.28 8.24 0.53
N ILE A 72 -8.75 7.17 -0.07
CA ILE A 72 -10.01 7.21 -0.82
C ILE A 72 -11.11 6.38 -0.16
N ALA A 73 -10.75 5.52 0.79
CA ALA A 73 -11.74 4.70 1.49
C ALA A 73 -11.20 4.32 2.84
N ILE A 74 -12.07 4.33 3.85
CA ILE A 74 -11.70 3.90 5.19
C ILE A 74 -12.86 3.08 5.72
N ASN A 75 -12.57 1.86 6.17
CA ASN A 75 -13.61 0.99 6.66
C ASN A 75 -13.02 0.07 7.71
N HIS A 76 -13.42 0.26 8.96
CA HIS A 76 -12.96 -0.57 10.07
C HIS A 76 -11.44 -0.50 10.17
N LEU A 77 -10.73 -1.59 9.91
CA LEU A 77 -9.26 -1.59 9.93
C LEU A 77 -8.66 -1.31 8.56
N GLN A 78 -9.47 -1.29 7.54
CA GLN A 78 -9.00 -1.21 6.17
C GLN A 78 -8.90 0.20 5.67
N VAL A 79 -7.97 0.42 4.75
CA VAL A 79 -7.79 1.71 4.12
C VAL A 79 -7.54 1.50 2.65
N GLY A 80 -8.21 2.30 1.82
CA GLY A 80 -7.93 2.35 0.40
C GLY A 80 -7.15 3.60 0.07
N ILE A 81 -6.10 3.46 -0.71
CA ILE A 81 -5.20 4.54 -1.06
C ILE A 81 -5.09 4.65 -2.56
N LEU A 82 -5.17 5.87 -3.05
CA LEU A 82 -4.91 6.16 -4.45
C LEU A 82 -3.53 6.83 -4.56
N VAL A 83 -2.67 6.26 -5.37
CA VAL A 83 -1.35 6.84 -5.61
C VAL A 83 -1.49 7.97 -6.63
N ASN A 84 -1.06 9.15 -6.25
CA ASN A 84 -1.18 10.32 -7.13
C ASN A 84 0.06 10.50 -8.07
#